data_dbb3d2b2bfe25fbdbefca2523da71e0e
#
_entry.id   dbb3d2b2bfe25fbdbefca2523da71e0e
#
_cell.length_a   1.000
_cell.length_b   1.000
_cell.length_c   1.000
_cell.angle_alpha   90.00
_cell.angle_beta   90.00
_cell.angle_gamma   90.00
#
_symmetry.space_group_name_H-M   'P 1'
#
loop_
_entity.id
_entity.type
_entity.pdbx_description
1 polymer ?
#
loop_
_entity_poly.entity_id
_entity_poly.type
_entity_poly.pdbx_seq_one_letter_code
_entity_poly.pdbx_strand_id
1 'polypeptide(L)'
;MASSFLCPKPECFHLSFTTFNRFLNHLRDNHIHEPGFKIKCPVQSCFRSYSVLSSLTSHVSRKHGKEKVINDDVGSRNPENDALNRLDNTIECIPKTPKTGEAFSKRHLALFALKTQELNQLTDSTTNKVIDNTTELLQQHEAHVKEKIRLCLDKSGIKISDIDGLGVVMNLEQTPNMEFLKSTKNRNNYISQEFKIVNPIEIVLGEKYMYDENTTNGSSKVKVHSFQYISFIQVLQQLLNQIDVYSQIENSHRSVDGKMRDLCDGADFGVGKHPLFSLNYKAIQLILYYDDFEVSNPLGSKAVVHKIGAFYWVLGNFHPKYRSCLKNLNLLILCPVKWIKMYGMDKVLRPFMSDLAMLESEHGVQLNIANQIIPIKGTLSVVIADNLGSNSIGGFMESFSANRPCRFCLGTSVEFQERFSEELFTMRSRENYARQVDLVSTDPESASVYGVKKNSALNASKYFHVVDGLPSDIMHDILEGVLPFQIKAMLRKFIMVDKFFTLDQFNRAFSIPIWCL
;
A
#
# COMPACT_ATOMS: atom_id res chain seq x y z
N MET A 1 42.35 -5.09 -13.84
CA MET A 1 41.56 -5.15 -15.08
C MET A 1 40.10 -5.24 -14.66
N ALA A 2 39.32 -4.20 -14.94
CA ALA A 2 37.90 -4.19 -14.63
C ALA A 2 37.20 -5.31 -15.42
N SER A 3 36.46 -6.17 -14.72
CA SER A 3 35.71 -7.26 -15.36
C SER A 3 34.51 -6.66 -16.09
N SER A 4 34.56 -6.63 -17.43
CA SER A 4 33.42 -6.24 -18.26
C SER A 4 32.53 -7.45 -18.54
N PHE A 5 31.23 -7.26 -18.51
CA PHE A 5 30.24 -8.26 -18.88
C PHE A 5 29.84 -8.06 -20.33
N LEU A 6 30.01 -9.09 -21.16
CA LEU A 6 29.69 -9.05 -22.59
C LEU A 6 28.36 -9.74 -22.86
N CYS A 7 27.53 -9.14 -23.72
CA CYS A 7 26.34 -9.81 -24.20
C CYS A 7 26.75 -10.87 -25.24
N PRO A 8 26.35 -12.14 -25.05
CA PRO A 8 26.74 -13.23 -25.96
C PRO A 8 25.87 -13.33 -27.22
N LYS A 9 24.92 -12.42 -27.39
CA LYS A 9 24.05 -12.40 -28.57
C LYS A 9 24.77 -11.74 -29.77
N PRO A 10 24.65 -12.29 -30.98
CA PRO A 10 25.36 -11.78 -32.15
C PRO A 10 25.10 -10.30 -32.44
N GLU A 11 23.87 -9.86 -32.22
CA GLU A 11 23.46 -8.47 -32.47
C GLU A 11 24.09 -7.47 -31.48
N CYS A 12 24.58 -7.96 -30.35
CA CYS A 12 25.15 -7.16 -29.26
C CYS A 12 26.63 -7.45 -28.98
N PHE A 13 27.31 -8.15 -29.88
CA PHE A 13 28.68 -8.65 -29.67
C PHE A 13 29.72 -7.57 -29.33
N HIS A 14 29.44 -6.32 -29.66
CA HIS A 14 30.28 -5.16 -29.34
C HIS A 14 29.91 -4.45 -28.03
N LEU A 15 28.83 -4.85 -27.37
CA LEU A 15 28.36 -4.21 -26.14
C LEU A 15 28.98 -4.86 -24.90
N SER A 16 29.75 -4.06 -24.18
CA SER A 16 30.30 -4.45 -22.87
C SER A 16 29.75 -3.59 -21.75
N PHE A 17 29.46 -4.22 -20.61
CA PHE A 17 28.87 -3.58 -19.46
C PHE A 17 29.84 -3.61 -18.30
N THR A 18 30.01 -2.49 -17.64
CA THR A 18 30.93 -2.34 -16.49
C THR A 18 30.38 -2.97 -15.22
N THR A 19 29.05 -3.12 -15.09
CA THR A 19 28.40 -3.72 -13.92
C THR A 19 27.45 -4.85 -14.32
N PHE A 20 27.28 -5.84 -13.43
CA PHE A 20 26.35 -6.96 -13.65
C PHE A 20 24.90 -6.48 -13.78
N ASN A 21 24.52 -5.45 -13.03
CA ASN A 21 23.17 -4.88 -13.09
C ASN A 21 22.87 -4.23 -14.44
N ARG A 22 23.81 -3.49 -15.02
CA ARG A 22 23.66 -2.93 -16.39
C ARG A 22 23.53 -4.03 -17.44
N PHE A 23 24.28 -5.10 -17.29
CA PHE A 23 24.16 -6.28 -18.15
C PHE A 23 22.79 -6.96 -17.99
N LEU A 24 22.27 -7.13 -16.76
CA LEU A 24 20.94 -7.69 -16.53
C LEU A 24 19.81 -6.81 -17.08
N ASN A 25 19.92 -5.49 -16.94
CA ASN A 25 18.96 -4.55 -17.54
C ASN A 25 18.96 -4.66 -19.05
N HIS A 26 20.14 -4.68 -19.69
CA HIS A 26 20.23 -4.89 -21.13
C HIS A 26 19.57 -6.20 -21.58
N LEU A 27 19.77 -7.30 -20.86
CA LEU A 27 19.11 -8.58 -21.18
C LEU A 27 17.59 -8.51 -21.01
N ARG A 28 17.11 -7.79 -19.99
CA ARG A 28 15.69 -7.61 -19.73
C ARG A 28 15.01 -6.79 -20.83
N ASP A 29 15.67 -5.72 -21.26
CA ASP A 29 15.10 -4.77 -22.21
C ASP A 29 15.15 -5.28 -23.65
N ASN A 30 16.13 -6.14 -23.99
CA ASN A 30 16.39 -6.49 -25.40
C ASN A 30 16.23 -7.98 -25.73
N HIS A 31 16.37 -8.91 -24.78
CA HIS A 31 16.47 -10.35 -25.10
C HIS A 31 15.51 -11.27 -24.34
N ILE A 32 14.92 -10.83 -23.22
CA ILE A 32 14.08 -11.71 -22.39
C ILE A 32 12.83 -12.20 -23.14
N HIS A 33 12.38 -11.45 -24.14
CA HIS A 33 11.19 -11.75 -24.92
C HIS A 33 11.46 -12.59 -26.18
N GLU A 34 12.72 -12.96 -26.42
CA GLU A 34 13.06 -13.80 -27.56
C GLU A 34 12.56 -15.23 -27.37
N PRO A 35 11.96 -15.86 -28.38
CA PRO A 35 11.57 -17.27 -28.32
C PRO A 35 12.77 -18.17 -27.98
N GLY A 36 12.65 -18.97 -26.92
CA GLY A 36 13.73 -19.86 -26.47
C GLY A 36 14.90 -19.12 -25.81
N PHE A 37 14.64 -17.95 -25.17
CA PHE A 37 15.65 -17.20 -24.42
C PHE A 37 16.52 -18.10 -23.57
N LYS A 38 17.83 -18.06 -23.80
CA LYS A 38 18.83 -18.78 -23.04
C LYS A 38 20.12 -17.98 -22.99
N ILE A 39 20.62 -17.74 -21.79
CA ILE A 39 21.82 -16.93 -21.57
C ILE A 39 22.86 -17.70 -20.77
N LYS A 40 24.11 -17.66 -21.20
CA LYS A 40 25.24 -18.22 -20.45
C LYS A 40 25.66 -17.29 -19.31
N CYS A 41 26.16 -17.88 -18.23
CA CYS A 41 26.75 -17.09 -17.14
C CYS A 41 27.88 -16.20 -17.68
N PRO A 42 27.88 -14.88 -17.44
CA PRO A 42 28.87 -13.97 -17.98
C PRO A 42 30.23 -14.02 -17.25
N VAL A 43 30.34 -14.78 -16.17
CA VAL A 43 31.58 -14.91 -15.41
C VAL A 43 32.51 -15.90 -16.13
N GLN A 44 33.75 -15.49 -16.35
CA GLN A 44 34.75 -16.30 -17.05
C GLN A 44 34.87 -17.69 -16.41
N SER A 45 35.00 -18.71 -17.27
CA SER A 45 35.09 -20.13 -16.89
C SER A 45 33.83 -20.75 -16.32
N CYS A 46 32.66 -20.07 -16.39
CA CYS A 46 31.37 -20.65 -16.02
C CYS A 46 30.54 -20.98 -17.27
N PHE A 47 30.28 -22.26 -17.52
CA PHE A 47 29.58 -22.74 -18.70
C PHE A 47 28.06 -22.95 -18.48
N ARG A 48 27.51 -22.53 -17.33
CA ARG A 48 26.08 -22.72 -17.03
C ARG A 48 25.22 -21.74 -17.81
N SER A 49 24.09 -22.24 -18.30
CA SER A 49 23.10 -21.46 -19.05
C SER A 49 21.77 -21.42 -18.32
N TYR A 50 21.04 -20.32 -18.47
CA TYR A 50 19.78 -20.06 -17.79
C TYR A 50 18.74 -19.51 -18.77
N SER A 51 17.50 -19.96 -18.64
CA SER A 51 16.34 -19.47 -19.38
C SER A 51 15.56 -18.38 -18.59
N VAL A 52 15.93 -18.15 -17.32
CA VAL A 52 15.29 -17.18 -16.45
C VAL A 52 16.35 -16.31 -15.79
N LEU A 53 16.18 -14.97 -15.85
CA LEU A 53 17.16 -14.01 -15.30
C LEU A 53 17.33 -14.13 -13.77
N SER A 54 16.25 -14.41 -13.03
CA SER A 54 16.34 -14.60 -11.57
C SER A 54 17.21 -15.80 -11.20
N SER A 55 17.17 -16.86 -11.99
CA SER A 55 18.03 -18.04 -11.81
C SER A 55 19.50 -17.73 -12.11
N LEU A 56 19.78 -16.92 -13.13
CA LEU A 56 21.12 -16.42 -13.43
C LEU A 56 21.65 -15.53 -12.30
N THR A 57 20.84 -14.58 -11.82
CA THR A 57 21.20 -13.69 -10.72
C THR A 57 21.52 -14.47 -9.43
N SER A 58 20.67 -15.43 -9.07
CA SER A 58 20.88 -16.31 -7.93
C SER A 58 22.13 -17.18 -8.05
N HIS A 59 22.43 -17.64 -9.26
CA HIS A 59 23.65 -18.41 -9.52
C HIS A 59 24.92 -17.54 -9.38
N VAL A 60 24.94 -16.36 -9.98
CA VAL A 60 26.09 -15.43 -9.91
C VAL A 60 26.34 -15.03 -8.45
N SER A 61 25.30 -14.67 -7.73
CA SER A 61 25.41 -14.33 -6.29
C SER A 61 25.96 -15.46 -5.43
N ARG A 62 25.49 -16.72 -5.65
CA ARG A 62 25.89 -17.87 -4.82
C ARG A 62 27.24 -18.47 -5.20
N LYS A 63 27.60 -18.47 -6.48
CA LYS A 63 28.79 -19.19 -6.97
C LYS A 63 29.97 -18.29 -7.30
N HIS A 64 29.74 -17.00 -7.55
CA HIS A 64 30.79 -16.07 -7.97
C HIS A 64 31.01 -14.93 -6.96
N GLY A 65 30.25 -14.89 -5.87
CA GLY A 65 30.40 -13.96 -4.75
C GLY A 65 29.95 -12.52 -5.07
N LYS A 66 29.42 -11.82 -4.08
CA LYS A 66 28.99 -10.43 -4.22
C LYS A 66 30.14 -9.46 -4.48
N GLU A 67 31.35 -9.74 -4.04
CA GLU A 67 32.50 -8.83 -4.12
C GLU A 67 33.04 -8.61 -5.53
N LYS A 68 32.89 -9.56 -6.44
CA LYS A 68 33.32 -9.38 -7.84
C LYS A 68 32.29 -8.67 -8.74
N VAL A 69 31.08 -8.44 -8.21
CA VAL A 69 29.94 -7.90 -8.97
C VAL A 69 29.61 -6.45 -8.57
N ILE A 70 30.16 -5.93 -7.46
CA ILE A 70 29.73 -4.68 -6.84
C ILE A 70 30.81 -3.57 -6.83
N ASN A 71 32.06 -3.86 -7.14
CA ASN A 71 33.08 -2.80 -7.14
C ASN A 71 33.16 -2.15 -8.52
N ASP A 72 32.46 -1.04 -8.68
CA ASP A 72 32.80 0.18 -9.41
C ASP A 72 31.54 1.03 -9.66
N ASP A 73 31.02 1.67 -8.62
CA ASP A 73 30.16 2.83 -8.73
C ASP A 73 30.66 3.96 -7.83
N VAL A 74 31.84 4.50 -8.17
CA VAL A 74 32.28 5.82 -7.72
C VAL A 74 32.48 6.66 -8.98
N GLY A 75 31.42 7.31 -9.44
CA GLY A 75 31.55 8.25 -10.55
C GLY A 75 30.26 8.48 -11.33
N SER A 76 29.33 9.11 -10.76
CA SER A 76 28.23 10.00 -11.18
C SER A 76 26.97 9.73 -10.36
N ARG A 77 26.88 10.45 -9.25
CA ARG A 77 25.68 10.44 -8.40
C ARG A 77 24.59 11.23 -9.10
N ASN A 78 23.59 10.51 -9.60
CA ASN A 78 22.31 11.11 -9.92
C ASN A 78 21.48 11.08 -8.62
N PRO A 79 21.07 12.23 -8.04
CA PRO A 79 20.39 12.28 -6.73
C PRO A 79 19.09 11.45 -6.67
N GLU A 80 18.48 11.17 -7.83
CA GLU A 80 17.23 10.40 -7.93
C GLU A 80 17.40 8.90 -7.65
N ASN A 81 18.58 8.31 -7.88
CA ASN A 81 18.81 6.88 -7.64
C ASN A 81 19.22 6.57 -6.19
N ASP A 82 19.78 7.54 -5.46
CA ASP A 82 20.17 7.34 -4.06
C ASP A 82 18.94 7.27 -3.12
N ALA A 83 17.85 7.97 -3.46
CA ALA A 83 16.60 7.90 -2.69
C ALA A 83 15.88 6.55 -2.86
N LEU A 84 16.00 5.91 -4.03
CA LEU A 84 15.40 4.59 -4.31
C LEU A 84 16.07 3.46 -3.51
N ASN A 85 17.39 3.48 -3.43
CA ASN A 85 18.16 2.47 -2.70
C ASN A 85 18.02 2.61 -1.17
N ARG A 86 17.74 3.83 -0.68
CA ARG A 86 17.52 4.08 0.74
C ARG A 86 16.14 3.64 1.22
N LEU A 87 15.11 3.69 0.37
CA LEU A 87 13.74 3.28 0.71
C LEU A 87 13.58 1.75 0.73
N ASP A 88 14.31 1.01 -0.09
CA ASP A 88 14.39 -0.46 0.02
C ASP A 88 15.21 -0.90 1.25
N ASN A 89 16.12 -0.05 1.72
CA ASN A 89 16.94 -0.31 2.90
C ASN A 89 16.23 -0.01 4.24
N THR A 90 15.06 0.62 4.26
CA THR A 90 14.30 0.85 5.51
C THR A 90 13.66 -0.41 6.10
N ILE A 91 13.65 -1.54 5.37
CA ILE A 91 13.41 -2.87 5.95
C ILE A 91 14.71 -3.44 6.58
N GLU A 92 15.86 -2.86 6.31
CA GLU A 92 17.18 -3.25 6.86
C GLU A 92 17.57 -2.50 8.16
N CYS A 93 16.62 -2.12 9.01
CA CYS A 93 16.93 -1.61 10.35
C CYS A 93 17.25 -2.71 11.36
N ILE A 94 17.65 -3.90 10.91
CA ILE A 94 18.40 -4.83 11.76
C ILE A 94 19.87 -4.67 11.34
N PRO A 95 20.79 -4.27 12.24
CA PRO A 95 22.22 -4.33 11.97
C PRO A 95 22.54 -5.74 11.46
N LYS A 96 23.22 -5.86 10.33
CA LYS A 96 23.53 -7.16 9.68
C LYS A 96 24.35 -8.10 10.55
N THR A 97 24.98 -7.56 11.58
CA THR A 97 25.61 -8.31 12.70
C THR A 97 25.56 -7.44 13.94
N PRO A 98 25.11 -7.95 15.11
CA PRO A 98 25.35 -7.24 16.36
C PRO A 98 26.87 -7.04 16.50
N LYS A 99 27.29 -5.84 16.87
CA LYS A 99 28.68 -5.60 17.29
C LYS A 99 28.96 -6.62 18.37
N THR A 100 30.09 -7.32 18.26
CA THR A 100 30.52 -8.35 19.20
C THR A 100 30.35 -7.86 20.65
N GLY A 101 29.39 -8.48 21.38
CA GLY A 101 29.08 -8.15 22.77
C GLY A 101 27.67 -7.64 23.09
N GLU A 102 26.85 -7.27 22.11
CA GLU A 102 25.43 -6.91 22.38
C GLU A 102 24.54 -8.16 22.34
N ALA A 103 23.93 -8.48 23.48
CA ALA A 103 22.89 -9.50 23.55
C ALA A 103 21.75 -9.17 22.56
N PHE A 104 21.14 -10.19 21.95
CA PHE A 104 19.94 -10.03 21.12
C PHE A 104 18.87 -9.27 21.90
N SER A 105 18.60 -8.02 21.52
CA SER A 105 17.62 -7.21 22.22
C SER A 105 16.21 -7.76 21.99
N LYS A 106 15.33 -7.61 22.97
CA LYS A 106 13.88 -7.97 22.84
C LYS A 106 13.26 -7.37 21.57
N ARG A 107 13.74 -6.20 21.16
CA ARG A 107 13.30 -5.53 19.92
C ARG A 107 13.62 -6.35 18.67
N HIS A 108 14.82 -6.95 18.57
CA HIS A 108 15.20 -7.80 17.44
C HIS A 108 14.33 -9.06 17.36
N LEU A 109 14.05 -9.67 18.52
CA LEU A 109 13.18 -10.84 18.61
C LEU A 109 11.73 -10.50 18.21
N ALA A 110 11.22 -9.35 18.63
CA ALA A 110 9.90 -8.89 18.25
C ALA A 110 9.81 -8.59 16.74
N LEU A 111 10.85 -7.99 16.14
CA LEU A 111 10.94 -7.79 14.69
C LEU A 111 11.02 -9.11 13.92
N PHE A 112 11.74 -10.11 14.45
CA PHE A 112 11.74 -11.46 13.87
C PHE A 112 10.34 -12.05 13.86
N ALA A 113 9.61 -12.01 14.98
CA ALA A 113 8.25 -12.53 15.07
C ALA A 113 7.28 -11.81 14.11
N LEU A 114 7.33 -10.46 14.06
CA LEU A 114 6.54 -9.66 13.14
C LEU A 114 6.82 -9.99 11.68
N LYS A 115 8.10 -10.00 11.28
CA LYS A 115 8.48 -10.33 9.90
C LYS A 115 8.05 -11.74 9.52
N THR A 116 8.21 -12.70 10.43
CA THR A 116 7.79 -14.09 10.20
C THR A 116 6.28 -14.17 9.99
N GLN A 117 5.50 -13.47 10.79
CA GLN A 117 4.04 -13.46 10.70
C GLN A 117 3.53 -12.74 9.45
N GLU A 118 3.97 -11.49 9.26
CA GLU A 118 3.41 -10.61 8.22
C GLU A 118 3.89 -10.98 6.82
N LEU A 119 5.20 -11.20 6.63
CA LEU A 119 5.71 -11.53 5.29
C LEU A 119 5.25 -12.91 4.78
N ASN A 120 4.92 -13.82 5.68
CA ASN A 120 4.43 -15.15 5.31
C ASN A 120 2.93 -15.32 5.54
N GLN A 121 2.22 -14.28 5.93
CA GLN A 121 0.77 -14.29 6.21
C GLN A 121 0.36 -15.42 7.16
N LEU A 122 1.16 -15.65 8.21
CA LEU A 122 0.93 -16.74 9.15
C LEU A 122 -0.15 -16.39 10.16
N THR A 123 -0.95 -17.39 10.52
CA THR A 123 -1.87 -17.27 11.67
C THR A 123 -1.09 -17.17 12.99
N ASP A 124 -1.71 -16.60 14.01
CA ASP A 124 -1.12 -16.52 15.36
C ASP A 124 -0.67 -17.89 15.89
N SER A 125 -1.49 -18.94 15.67
CA SER A 125 -1.16 -20.31 16.08
C SER A 125 0.10 -20.83 15.37
N THR A 126 0.22 -20.56 14.06
CA THR A 126 1.40 -20.99 13.29
C THR A 126 2.62 -20.18 13.71
N THR A 127 2.47 -18.88 13.94
CA THR A 127 3.54 -17.99 14.43
C THR A 127 4.06 -18.47 15.79
N ASN A 128 3.17 -18.84 16.71
CA ASN A 128 3.56 -19.39 18.01
C ASN A 128 4.41 -20.66 17.85
N LYS A 129 3.96 -21.60 16.99
CA LYS A 129 4.72 -22.84 16.71
C LYS A 129 6.12 -22.55 16.12
N VAL A 130 6.22 -21.56 15.22
CA VAL A 130 7.52 -21.16 14.65
C VAL A 130 8.43 -20.60 15.73
N ILE A 131 7.90 -19.76 16.64
CA ILE A 131 8.66 -19.21 17.77
C ILE A 131 9.14 -20.33 18.69
N ASP A 132 8.26 -21.28 19.05
CA ASP A 132 8.59 -22.42 19.92
C ASP A 132 9.68 -23.30 19.29
N ASN A 133 9.51 -23.70 18.03
CA ASN A 133 10.48 -24.52 17.30
C ASN A 133 11.83 -23.81 17.14
N THR A 134 11.81 -22.50 16.89
CA THR A 134 13.06 -21.69 16.79
C THR A 134 13.76 -21.62 18.13
N THR A 135 13.02 -21.46 19.22
CA THR A 135 13.58 -21.44 20.59
C THR A 135 14.25 -22.76 20.91
N GLU A 136 13.56 -23.87 20.65
CA GLU A 136 14.10 -25.23 20.86
C GLU A 136 15.37 -25.48 20.04
N LEU A 137 15.35 -25.10 18.75
CA LEU A 137 16.51 -25.24 17.87
C LEU A 137 17.73 -24.46 18.38
N LEU A 138 17.51 -23.23 18.86
CA LEU A 138 18.59 -22.40 19.42
C LEU A 138 19.16 -23.01 20.71
N GLN A 139 18.30 -23.55 21.59
CA GLN A 139 18.72 -24.23 22.81
C GLN A 139 19.56 -25.49 22.52
N GLN A 140 19.10 -26.33 21.56
CA GLN A 140 19.83 -27.51 21.12
C GLN A 140 21.18 -27.12 20.50
N HIS A 141 21.22 -26.05 19.68
CA HIS A 141 22.46 -25.56 19.10
C HIS A 141 23.44 -25.06 20.16
N GLU A 142 22.97 -24.29 21.13
CA GLU A 142 23.75 -23.79 22.24
C GLU A 142 24.38 -24.95 23.06
N ALA A 143 23.56 -25.95 23.41
CA ALA A 143 24.02 -27.14 24.12
C ALA A 143 25.11 -27.88 23.34
N HIS A 144 24.92 -28.05 22.03
CA HIS A 144 25.90 -28.69 21.16
C HIS A 144 27.23 -27.91 21.06
N VAL A 145 27.17 -26.58 20.97
CA VAL A 145 28.37 -25.74 20.94
C VAL A 145 29.12 -25.84 22.27
N LYS A 146 28.40 -25.77 23.39
CA LYS A 146 29.02 -25.93 24.74
C LYS A 146 29.68 -27.28 24.89
N GLU A 147 29.06 -28.35 24.43
CA GLU A 147 29.64 -29.69 24.47
C GLU A 147 30.90 -29.82 23.60
N LYS A 148 30.88 -29.25 22.39
CA LYS A 148 32.08 -29.20 21.54
C LYS A 148 33.23 -28.45 22.21
N ILE A 149 32.94 -27.32 22.87
CA ILE A 149 33.97 -26.57 23.62
C ILE A 149 34.55 -27.43 24.73
N ARG A 150 33.71 -28.13 25.54
CA ARG A 150 34.16 -29.04 26.57
C ARG A 150 35.11 -30.13 26.02
N LEU A 151 34.67 -30.80 24.94
CA LEU A 151 35.48 -31.84 24.32
C LEU A 151 36.82 -31.34 23.76
N CYS A 152 36.87 -30.11 23.24
CA CYS A 152 38.11 -29.49 22.78
C CYS A 152 39.07 -29.18 23.97
N LEU A 153 38.55 -28.65 25.07
CA LEU A 153 39.29 -28.35 26.26
C LEU A 153 39.85 -29.63 26.90
N ASP A 154 39.04 -30.67 27.04
CA ASP A 154 39.42 -31.96 27.57
C ASP A 154 40.56 -32.62 26.77
N LYS A 155 40.45 -32.58 25.43
CA LYS A 155 41.50 -33.09 24.53
C LYS A 155 42.81 -32.31 24.67
N SER A 156 42.73 -31.04 25.02
CA SER A 156 43.91 -30.17 25.20
C SER A 156 44.47 -30.19 26.63
N GLY A 157 43.81 -30.94 27.54
CA GLY A 157 44.19 -30.99 28.95
C GLY A 157 43.96 -29.68 29.71
N ILE A 158 43.12 -28.78 29.17
CA ILE A 158 42.84 -27.46 29.73
C ILE A 158 41.53 -27.54 30.50
N LYS A 159 41.51 -27.10 31.75
CA LYS A 159 40.28 -27.01 32.54
C LYS A 159 39.54 -25.70 32.24
N ILE A 160 38.22 -25.71 32.30
CA ILE A 160 37.40 -24.51 32.14
C ILE A 160 37.80 -23.40 33.13
N SER A 161 38.23 -23.80 34.34
CA SER A 161 38.75 -22.90 35.40
C SER A 161 40.05 -22.17 35.03
N ASP A 162 40.81 -22.70 34.09
CA ASP A 162 42.12 -22.17 33.72
C ASP A 162 42.00 -21.01 32.71
N ILE A 163 40.79 -20.79 32.18
CA ILE A 163 40.49 -19.69 31.25
C ILE A 163 39.53 -18.70 31.94
N ASP A 164 40.04 -17.51 32.17
CA ASP A 164 39.30 -16.47 32.87
C ASP A 164 38.00 -16.12 32.13
N GLY A 165 36.87 -16.09 32.86
CA GLY A 165 35.55 -15.79 32.35
C GLY A 165 34.84 -16.92 31.57
N LEU A 166 35.56 -17.99 31.15
CA LEU A 166 34.98 -19.08 30.38
C LEU A 166 33.90 -19.85 31.15
N GLY A 167 34.13 -20.11 32.44
CA GLY A 167 33.15 -20.75 33.31
C GLY A 167 31.82 -20.00 33.40
N VAL A 168 31.89 -18.67 33.44
CA VAL A 168 30.70 -17.81 33.42
C VAL A 168 29.96 -17.96 32.11
N VAL A 169 30.64 -17.85 30.97
CA VAL A 169 30.04 -17.98 29.63
C VAL A 169 29.42 -19.36 29.42
N MET A 170 30.09 -20.43 29.87
CA MET A 170 29.58 -21.80 29.74
C MET A 170 28.37 -22.09 30.61
N ASN A 171 28.20 -21.39 31.73
CA ASN A 171 27.08 -21.55 32.65
C ASN A 171 25.91 -20.59 32.35
N LEU A 172 26.17 -19.50 31.63
CA LEU A 172 25.12 -18.60 31.20
C LEU A 172 24.28 -19.24 30.09
N GLU A 173 22.95 -19.08 30.17
CA GLU A 173 22.08 -19.37 29.07
C GLU A 173 22.25 -18.26 28.02
N GLN A 174 22.74 -18.64 26.83
CA GLN A 174 22.98 -17.71 25.71
C GLN A 174 21.77 -17.60 24.78
N THR A 175 20.85 -18.56 24.88
CA THR A 175 19.63 -18.56 24.07
C THR A 175 18.78 -17.36 24.43
N PRO A 176 18.36 -16.55 23.43
CA PRO A 176 17.54 -15.38 23.69
C PRO A 176 16.21 -15.77 24.35
N ASN A 177 15.84 -15.08 25.44
CA ASN A 177 14.57 -15.33 26.10
C ASN A 177 13.41 -14.84 25.22
N MET A 178 12.66 -15.77 24.61
CA MET A 178 11.51 -15.53 23.76
C MET A 178 10.15 -15.69 24.47
N GLU A 179 10.12 -15.89 25.79
CA GLU A 179 8.89 -16.12 26.55
C GLU A 179 7.83 -15.04 26.33
N PHE A 180 8.24 -13.76 26.22
CA PHE A 180 7.33 -12.65 25.96
C PHE A 180 6.67 -12.70 24.57
N LEU A 181 7.18 -13.50 23.63
CA LEU A 181 6.64 -13.68 22.27
C LEU A 181 5.73 -14.90 22.16
N LYS A 182 5.78 -15.88 23.06
CA LYS A 182 5.02 -17.14 22.97
C LYS A 182 3.52 -16.94 23.04
N SER A 183 3.03 -15.96 23.80
CA SER A 183 1.62 -15.62 23.88
C SER A 183 1.29 -14.49 22.92
N THR A 184 0.30 -14.66 22.05
CA THR A 184 -0.22 -13.61 21.15
C THR A 184 -0.50 -12.31 21.91
N LYS A 185 -1.13 -12.40 23.09
CA LYS A 185 -1.42 -11.22 23.93
C LYS A 185 -0.15 -10.50 24.37
N ASN A 186 0.82 -11.23 24.90
CA ASN A 186 2.07 -10.63 25.39
C ASN A 186 2.89 -10.06 24.22
N ARG A 187 2.95 -10.78 23.10
CA ARG A 187 3.61 -10.34 21.87
C ARG A 187 3.02 -9.03 21.37
N ASN A 188 1.69 -8.98 21.21
CA ASN A 188 1.00 -7.78 20.73
C ASN A 188 1.15 -6.60 21.69
N ASN A 189 1.10 -6.83 23.00
CA ASN A 189 1.34 -5.79 23.99
C ASN A 189 2.76 -5.23 23.89
N TYR A 190 3.77 -6.09 23.81
CA TYR A 190 5.16 -5.65 23.66
C TYR A 190 5.37 -4.89 22.35
N ILE A 191 4.87 -5.43 21.24
CA ILE A 191 4.96 -4.82 19.91
C ILE A 191 4.29 -3.44 19.91
N SER A 192 3.09 -3.35 20.49
CA SER A 192 2.32 -2.09 20.56
C SER A 192 3.06 -1.01 21.36
N GLN A 193 3.71 -1.39 22.46
CA GLN A 193 4.47 -0.46 23.30
C GLN A 193 5.80 -0.06 22.67
N GLU A 194 6.59 -1.04 22.20
CA GLU A 194 7.92 -0.83 21.66
C GLU A 194 7.90 -0.03 20.35
N PHE A 195 6.95 -0.35 19.47
CA PHE A 195 6.82 0.32 18.17
C PHE A 195 5.80 1.45 18.19
N LYS A 196 5.24 1.76 19.36
CA LYS A 196 4.25 2.84 19.54
C LYS A 196 3.10 2.76 18.54
N ILE A 197 2.55 1.55 18.32
CA ILE A 197 1.47 1.34 17.37
C ILE A 197 0.25 2.15 17.77
N VAL A 198 -0.33 2.87 16.82
CA VAL A 198 -1.62 3.53 17.01
C VAL A 198 -2.71 2.49 16.96
N ASN A 199 -3.29 2.20 18.12
CA ASN A 199 -4.35 1.21 18.23
C ASN A 199 -5.68 1.75 17.66
N PRO A 200 -6.50 0.90 17.01
CA PRO A 200 -7.83 1.29 16.59
C PRO A 200 -8.71 1.61 17.79
N ILE A 201 -9.59 2.59 17.61
CA ILE A 201 -10.59 3.02 18.58
C ILE A 201 -11.95 2.52 18.10
N GLU A 202 -12.66 1.79 18.96
CA GLU A 202 -14.03 1.38 18.67
C GLU A 202 -14.99 2.56 18.88
N ILE A 203 -15.74 2.90 17.82
CA ILE A 203 -16.73 3.99 17.85
C ILE A 203 -18.11 3.39 17.68
N VAL A 204 -18.96 3.65 18.68
CA VAL A 204 -20.35 3.17 18.71
C VAL A 204 -21.22 4.07 17.83
N LEU A 205 -21.96 3.46 16.91
CA LEU A 205 -22.95 4.11 16.05
C LEU A 205 -24.35 4.05 16.64
N GLY A 206 -24.66 3.00 17.37
CA GLY A 206 -25.93 2.79 18.03
C GLY A 206 -26.04 1.40 18.68
N GLU A 207 -27.14 1.17 19.33
CA GLU A 207 -27.44 -0.06 20.04
C GLU A 207 -28.81 -0.61 19.60
N LYS A 208 -28.92 -1.93 19.52
CA LYS A 208 -30.17 -2.63 19.26
C LYS A 208 -30.42 -3.67 20.34
N TYR A 209 -31.57 -3.59 21.01
CA TYR A 209 -32.03 -4.62 21.91
C TYR A 209 -32.54 -5.80 21.09
N MET A 210 -31.99 -6.99 21.35
CA MET A 210 -32.43 -8.25 20.75
C MET A 210 -33.02 -9.14 21.86
N TYR A 211 -34.23 -9.62 21.65
CA TYR A 211 -34.81 -10.64 22.52
C TYR A 211 -34.17 -11.99 22.17
N ASP A 212 -33.60 -12.65 23.15
CA ASP A 212 -33.03 -14.00 22.99
C ASP A 212 -34.14 -15.02 23.29
N GLU A 213 -34.82 -15.48 22.24
CA GLU A 213 -35.91 -16.46 22.34
C GLU A 213 -35.44 -17.83 22.90
N ASN A 214 -34.13 -18.05 22.96
CA ASN A 214 -33.53 -19.32 23.42
C ASN A 214 -33.22 -19.32 24.95
N THR A 215 -33.43 -18.21 25.64
CA THR A 215 -33.22 -18.16 27.08
C THR A 215 -34.56 -18.24 27.83
N THR A 216 -34.70 -19.27 28.65
CA THR A 216 -35.89 -19.55 29.52
C THR A 216 -36.29 -18.38 30.43
N ASN A 217 -35.48 -17.33 30.52
CA ASN A 217 -35.70 -16.17 31.40
C ASN A 217 -35.83 -14.83 30.66
N GLY A 218 -36.05 -14.82 29.32
CA GLY A 218 -36.36 -13.59 28.59
C GLY A 218 -35.30 -12.49 28.71
N SER A 219 -34.00 -12.84 28.74
CA SER A 219 -32.94 -11.84 28.81
C SER A 219 -32.78 -11.11 27.47
N SER A 220 -32.89 -9.79 27.49
CA SER A 220 -32.56 -8.97 26.32
C SER A 220 -31.04 -8.81 26.21
N LYS A 221 -30.48 -9.13 25.03
CA LYS A 221 -29.09 -8.83 24.70
C LYS A 221 -29.02 -7.52 23.96
N VAL A 222 -28.14 -6.63 24.40
CA VAL A 222 -27.81 -5.41 23.64
C VAL A 222 -26.77 -5.76 22.57
N LYS A 223 -27.12 -5.52 21.33
CA LYS A 223 -26.18 -5.60 20.21
C LYS A 223 -25.68 -4.21 19.88
N VAL A 224 -24.41 -3.98 20.15
CA VAL A 224 -23.74 -2.72 19.81
C VAL A 224 -23.37 -2.73 18.32
N HIS A 225 -23.68 -1.65 17.63
CA HIS A 225 -23.26 -1.39 16.26
C HIS A 225 -22.10 -0.40 16.32
N SER A 226 -20.92 -0.84 15.91
CA SER A 226 -19.69 -0.05 16.02
C SER A 226 -18.81 -0.23 14.78
N PHE A 227 -17.81 0.62 14.67
CA PHE A 227 -16.75 0.54 13.68
C PHE A 227 -15.39 0.88 14.32
N GLN A 228 -14.30 0.54 13.62
CA GLN A 228 -12.95 0.80 14.08
C GLN A 228 -12.39 2.03 13.37
N TYR A 229 -11.82 2.95 14.13
CA TYR A 229 -11.14 4.15 13.65
C TYR A 229 -9.70 4.18 14.14
N ILE A 230 -8.76 4.46 13.26
CA ILE A 230 -7.36 4.72 13.62
C ILE A 230 -7.12 6.22 13.51
N SER A 231 -6.68 6.86 14.61
CA SER A 231 -6.48 8.31 14.62
C SER A 231 -5.51 8.76 13.54
N PHE A 232 -6.01 9.52 12.58
CA PHE A 232 -5.23 10.08 11.48
C PHE A 232 -4.05 10.93 12.00
N ILE A 233 -4.30 11.80 12.98
CA ILE A 233 -3.28 12.70 13.53
C ILE A 233 -2.16 11.92 14.23
N GLN A 234 -2.48 10.85 14.97
CA GLN A 234 -1.45 10.06 15.64
C GLN A 234 -0.58 9.29 14.64
N VAL A 235 -1.19 8.70 13.60
CA VAL A 235 -0.43 8.03 12.53
C VAL A 235 0.42 9.04 11.75
N LEU A 236 -0.14 10.21 11.42
CA LEU A 236 0.60 11.29 10.76
C LEU A 236 1.82 11.71 11.58
N GLN A 237 1.69 11.89 12.89
CA GLN A 237 2.82 12.20 13.76
C GLN A 237 3.90 11.13 13.73
N GLN A 238 3.53 9.84 13.71
CA GLN A 238 4.49 8.75 13.61
C GLN A 238 5.23 8.73 12.27
N LEU A 239 4.50 8.95 11.17
CA LEU A 239 5.08 9.01 9.83
C LEU A 239 6.06 10.18 9.71
N LEU A 240 5.69 11.36 10.21
CA LEU A 240 6.54 12.55 10.12
C LEU A 240 7.79 12.49 11.02
N ASN A 241 7.81 11.60 12.02
CA ASN A 241 9.02 11.32 12.78
C ASN A 241 10.02 10.42 12.03
N GLN A 242 9.65 9.86 10.87
CA GLN A 242 10.57 9.17 9.98
C GLN A 242 11.26 10.20 9.09
N ILE A 243 12.59 10.30 9.19
CA ILE A 243 13.39 11.31 8.48
C ILE A 243 13.14 11.28 6.97
N ASP A 244 13.03 10.07 6.39
CA ASP A 244 12.81 9.90 4.96
C ASP A 244 11.42 10.39 4.53
N VAL A 245 10.40 10.24 5.37
CA VAL A 245 9.05 10.73 5.11
C VAL A 245 9.01 12.26 5.21
N TYR A 246 9.58 12.81 6.27
CA TYR A 246 9.60 14.27 6.49
C TYR A 246 10.36 14.99 5.38
N SER A 247 11.49 14.43 4.93
CA SER A 247 12.27 15.00 3.82
C SER A 247 11.50 15.03 2.50
N GLN A 248 10.63 14.06 2.23
CA GLN A 248 9.78 14.05 1.04
C GLN A 248 8.69 15.13 1.08
N ILE A 249 8.21 15.50 2.25
CA ILE A 249 7.27 16.61 2.40
C ILE A 249 7.96 17.94 2.15
N GLU A 250 9.18 18.11 2.69
CA GLU A 250 9.99 19.31 2.43
C GLU A 250 10.36 19.48 0.96
N ASN A 251 10.54 18.37 0.25
CA ASN A 251 10.91 18.32 -1.16
C ASN A 251 9.81 17.62 -1.99
N SER A 252 8.56 18.07 -1.82
CA SER A 252 7.41 17.49 -2.54
C SER A 252 7.66 17.43 -4.04
N HIS A 253 7.22 16.33 -4.65
CA HIS A 253 7.34 16.12 -6.10
C HIS A 253 6.62 17.23 -6.87
N ARG A 254 7.28 17.76 -7.91
CA ARG A 254 6.73 18.73 -8.84
C ARG A 254 7.27 18.49 -10.24
N SER A 255 6.42 18.55 -11.23
CA SER A 255 6.84 18.54 -12.64
C SER A 255 7.28 19.94 -13.04
N VAL A 256 8.47 20.02 -13.68
CA VAL A 256 9.06 21.31 -14.13
C VAL A 256 9.07 21.47 -15.64
N ASP A 257 8.67 20.44 -16.39
CA ASP A 257 8.74 20.37 -17.87
C ASP A 257 7.38 20.55 -18.56
N GLY A 258 6.36 21.03 -17.83
CA GLY A 258 5.00 21.27 -18.34
C GLY A 258 4.19 19.99 -18.63
N LYS A 259 4.70 18.80 -18.31
CA LYS A 259 3.95 17.54 -18.48
C LYS A 259 3.13 17.24 -17.24
N MET A 260 1.91 16.80 -17.44
CA MET A 260 1.04 16.32 -16.38
C MET A 260 1.41 14.89 -16.00
N ARG A 261 1.99 14.71 -14.81
CA ARG A 261 2.39 13.40 -14.27
C ARG A 261 1.74 13.12 -12.92
N ASP A 262 1.21 14.16 -12.28
CA ASP A 262 0.67 14.07 -10.94
C ASP A 262 -0.45 15.09 -10.72
N LEU A 263 -1.18 14.94 -9.62
CA LEU A 263 -2.22 15.87 -9.17
C LEU A 263 -1.72 17.32 -9.07
N CYS A 264 -0.50 17.52 -8.60
CA CYS A 264 0.11 18.85 -8.45
C CYS A 264 0.38 19.55 -9.79
N ASP A 265 0.32 18.83 -10.92
CA ASP A 265 0.49 19.39 -12.26
C ASP A 265 -0.84 19.83 -12.88
N GLY A 266 -1.97 19.47 -12.25
CA GLY A 266 -3.32 19.82 -12.70
C GLY A 266 -3.65 21.29 -12.53
N ALA A 267 -4.61 21.79 -13.31
CA ALA A 267 -5.00 23.19 -13.32
C ALA A 267 -5.48 23.72 -11.97
N ASP A 268 -6.18 22.88 -11.19
CA ASP A 268 -6.78 23.29 -9.90
C ASP A 268 -5.86 23.03 -8.71
N PHE A 269 -4.92 22.10 -8.85
CA PHE A 269 -3.89 21.79 -7.85
C PHE A 269 -2.52 22.43 -8.15
N GLY A 270 -2.37 22.99 -9.33
CA GLY A 270 -1.12 23.59 -9.78
C GLY A 270 -0.62 24.68 -8.83
N VAL A 271 0.69 24.86 -8.84
CA VAL A 271 1.37 25.93 -8.11
C VAL A 271 0.71 27.27 -8.43
N GLY A 272 0.07 27.88 -7.43
CA GLY A 272 -0.57 29.20 -7.53
C GLY A 272 -2.11 29.19 -7.59
N LYS A 273 -2.78 28.04 -7.69
CA LYS A 273 -4.26 27.99 -7.75
C LYS A 273 -4.92 27.43 -6.50
N HIS A 274 -4.39 26.36 -5.91
CA HIS A 274 -4.99 25.79 -4.70
C HIS A 274 -4.78 26.70 -3.50
N PRO A 275 -5.84 27.09 -2.75
CA PRO A 275 -5.73 28.12 -1.70
C PRO A 275 -4.72 27.81 -0.59
N LEU A 276 -4.53 26.52 -0.24
CA LEU A 276 -3.57 26.12 0.78
C LEU A 276 -2.19 25.84 0.20
N PHE A 277 -2.08 25.06 -0.87
CA PHE A 277 -0.79 24.58 -1.39
C PHE A 277 0.00 25.67 -2.11
N SER A 278 -0.66 26.70 -2.63
CA SER A 278 0.01 27.88 -3.19
C SER A 278 0.72 28.72 -2.12
N LEU A 279 0.15 28.79 -0.92
CA LEU A 279 0.69 29.56 0.21
C LEU A 279 1.67 28.74 1.06
N ASN A 280 1.46 27.43 1.15
CA ASN A 280 2.28 26.52 1.94
C ASN A 280 2.57 25.24 1.16
N TYR A 281 3.69 25.24 0.44
CA TYR A 281 4.11 24.09 -0.36
C TYR A 281 4.48 22.84 0.46
N LYS A 282 4.71 22.99 1.77
CA LYS A 282 4.96 21.89 2.71
C LYS A 282 3.66 21.35 3.33
N ALA A 283 2.51 21.93 3.00
CA ALA A 283 1.25 21.44 3.51
C ALA A 283 1.01 19.98 3.08
N ILE A 284 0.46 19.21 4.00
CA ILE A 284 0.14 17.79 3.79
C ILE A 284 -0.97 17.70 2.74
N GLN A 285 -0.70 16.94 1.69
CA GLN A 285 -1.66 16.55 0.67
C GLN A 285 -2.17 15.14 1.03
N LEU A 286 -3.46 15.03 1.33
CA LEU A 286 -4.06 13.76 1.71
C LEU A 286 -4.86 13.18 0.55
N ILE A 287 -4.54 11.95 0.16
CA ILE A 287 -5.34 11.15 -0.77
C ILE A 287 -6.07 10.10 0.07
N LEU A 288 -7.41 10.13 0.03
CA LEU A 288 -8.26 9.19 0.73
C LEU A 288 -8.79 8.15 -0.28
N TYR A 289 -8.78 6.88 0.11
CA TYR A 289 -9.33 5.76 -0.64
C TYR A 289 -10.49 5.14 0.11
N TYR A 290 -11.51 4.73 -0.60
CA TYR A 290 -12.61 3.95 -0.07
C TYR A 290 -12.92 2.78 -0.99
N ASP A 291 -13.07 1.60 -0.40
CA ASP A 291 -13.54 0.41 -1.09
C ASP A 291 -14.30 -0.49 -0.11
N ASP A 292 -15.17 -1.35 -0.63
CA ASP A 292 -15.83 -2.37 0.16
C ASP A 292 -15.40 -3.78 -0.31
N PHE A 293 -15.08 -4.66 0.65
CA PHE A 293 -14.66 -6.02 0.36
C PHE A 293 -15.43 -7.05 1.18
N GLU A 294 -15.59 -8.23 0.62
CA GLU A 294 -16.26 -9.36 1.26
C GLU A 294 -15.25 -10.14 2.12
N VAL A 295 -15.59 -10.34 3.41
CA VAL A 295 -14.73 -11.08 4.36
C VAL A 295 -15.03 -12.58 4.32
N SER A 296 -16.23 -12.96 3.87
CA SER A 296 -16.63 -14.36 3.72
C SER A 296 -16.40 -14.84 2.29
N ASN A 297 -16.44 -16.17 2.09
CA ASN A 297 -16.31 -16.75 0.75
C ASN A 297 -17.37 -16.16 -0.20
N PRO A 298 -16.98 -15.42 -1.25
CA PRO A 298 -17.93 -14.75 -2.16
C PRO A 298 -18.81 -15.72 -2.96
N LEU A 299 -18.45 -17.00 -3.03
CA LEU A 299 -19.22 -18.05 -3.69
C LEU A 299 -20.14 -18.83 -2.74
N GLY A 300 -20.16 -18.48 -1.45
CA GLY A 300 -20.96 -19.18 -0.45
C GLY A 300 -22.38 -18.63 -0.30
N SER A 301 -23.25 -19.38 0.38
CA SER A 301 -24.64 -18.98 0.69
C SER A 301 -24.77 -17.71 1.54
N LYS A 302 -23.67 -17.20 2.11
CA LYS A 302 -23.58 -15.97 2.89
C LYS A 302 -22.85 -14.86 2.13
N ALA A 303 -22.71 -14.97 0.83
CA ALA A 303 -22.15 -13.92 -0.01
C ALA A 303 -22.92 -12.59 0.22
N VAL A 304 -22.21 -11.45 0.18
CA VAL A 304 -22.75 -10.10 0.36
C VAL A 304 -23.19 -9.75 1.82
N VAL A 305 -23.22 -10.71 2.73
CA VAL A 305 -23.68 -10.49 4.12
C VAL A 305 -22.61 -9.84 5.00
N HIS A 306 -21.34 -10.11 4.73
CA HIS A 306 -20.20 -9.72 5.56
C HIS A 306 -19.24 -8.76 4.85
N LYS A 307 -19.80 -7.77 4.13
CA LYS A 307 -19.01 -6.71 3.52
C LYS A 307 -18.53 -5.70 4.55
N ILE A 308 -17.25 -5.35 4.44
CA ILE A 308 -16.61 -4.30 5.22
C ILE A 308 -16.21 -3.18 4.28
N GLY A 309 -16.67 -1.97 4.57
CA GLY A 309 -16.16 -0.75 3.96
C GLY A 309 -14.88 -0.33 4.67
N ALA A 310 -13.83 -0.10 3.91
CA ALA A 310 -12.52 0.29 4.38
C ALA A 310 -12.11 1.64 3.81
N PHE A 311 -11.62 2.51 4.66
CA PHE A 311 -10.99 3.76 4.27
C PHE A 311 -9.49 3.66 4.50
N TYR A 312 -8.71 4.05 3.51
CA TYR A 312 -7.26 4.13 3.55
C TYR A 312 -6.83 5.53 3.15
N TRP A 313 -5.63 5.91 3.56
CA TRP A 313 -5.06 7.17 3.11
C TRP A 313 -3.56 7.04 2.83
N VAL A 314 -3.09 7.94 1.98
CA VAL A 314 -1.68 8.07 1.64
C VAL A 314 -1.32 9.56 1.51
N LEU A 315 -0.04 9.87 1.75
CA LEU A 315 0.47 11.22 1.54
C LEU A 315 0.64 11.51 0.05
N GLY A 316 -0.11 12.47 -0.47
CA GLY A 316 0.01 12.95 -1.84
C GLY A 316 1.34 13.67 -2.11
N ASN A 317 2.05 14.09 -1.06
CA ASN A 317 3.39 14.65 -1.15
C ASN A 317 4.44 13.65 -1.65
N PHE A 318 4.18 12.34 -1.50
CA PHE A 318 5.07 11.31 -2.03
C PHE A 318 5.07 11.30 -3.55
N HIS A 319 6.21 10.99 -4.14
CA HIS A 319 6.27 10.72 -5.56
C HIS A 319 5.29 9.60 -5.95
N PRO A 320 4.54 9.71 -7.08
CA PRO A 320 3.46 8.77 -7.46
C PRO A 320 3.87 7.29 -7.40
N LYS A 321 5.09 6.95 -7.81
CA LYS A 321 5.60 5.56 -7.79
C LYS A 321 5.65 4.90 -6.40
N TYR A 322 5.58 5.69 -5.31
CA TYR A 322 5.60 5.17 -3.94
C TYR A 322 4.23 5.09 -3.31
N ARG A 323 3.23 5.82 -3.84
CA ARG A 323 1.90 5.91 -3.24
C ARG A 323 1.15 4.58 -3.21
N SER A 324 1.38 3.70 -4.19
CA SER A 324 0.78 2.37 -4.28
C SER A 324 1.52 1.28 -3.49
N CYS A 325 2.66 1.62 -2.87
CA CYS A 325 3.37 0.66 -2.03
C CYS A 325 2.57 0.39 -0.74
N LEU A 326 2.34 -0.87 -0.40
CA LEU A 326 1.56 -1.27 0.78
C LEU A 326 2.03 -0.60 2.08
N LYS A 327 3.33 -0.41 2.25
CA LYS A 327 3.93 0.26 3.43
C LYS A 327 3.53 1.74 3.59
N ASN A 328 3.05 2.38 2.53
CA ASN A 328 2.66 3.79 2.52
C ASN A 328 1.14 3.97 2.58
N LEU A 329 0.38 2.88 2.48
CA LEU A 329 -1.07 2.87 2.66
C LEU A 329 -1.40 2.73 4.14
N ASN A 330 -2.12 3.70 4.68
CA ASN A 330 -2.50 3.73 6.08
C ASN A 330 -4.00 3.46 6.22
N LEU A 331 -4.34 2.46 7.02
CA LEU A 331 -5.73 2.18 7.34
C LEU A 331 -6.29 3.30 8.23
N LEU A 332 -7.51 3.74 7.93
CA LEU A 332 -8.21 4.79 8.67
C LEU A 332 -9.46 4.26 9.36
N ILE A 333 -10.34 3.61 8.61
CA ILE A 333 -11.64 3.12 9.11
C ILE A 333 -11.92 1.71 8.57
N LEU A 334 -12.44 0.85 9.44
CA LEU A 334 -13.11 -0.39 9.04
C LEU A 334 -14.52 -0.38 9.61
N CYS A 335 -15.53 -0.37 8.74
CA CYS A 335 -16.93 -0.34 9.13
C CYS A 335 -17.75 -1.37 8.34
N PRO A 336 -18.56 -2.22 8.98
CA PRO A 336 -19.49 -3.07 8.24
C PRO A 336 -20.38 -2.24 7.31
N VAL A 337 -20.46 -2.60 6.03
CA VAL A 337 -21.23 -1.84 5.01
C VAL A 337 -22.70 -1.67 5.40
N LYS A 338 -23.29 -2.68 6.08
CA LYS A 338 -24.64 -2.59 6.62
C LYS A 338 -24.81 -1.44 7.64
N TRP A 339 -23.77 -1.10 8.39
CA TRP A 339 -23.81 0.03 9.33
C TRP A 339 -23.63 1.37 8.60
N ILE A 340 -22.79 1.41 7.54
CA ILE A 340 -22.68 2.58 6.68
C ILE A 340 -24.05 2.91 6.07
N LYS A 341 -24.76 1.89 5.56
CA LYS A 341 -26.12 2.05 4.98
C LYS A 341 -27.16 2.46 6.03
N MET A 342 -27.06 1.92 7.25
CA MET A 342 -28.04 2.19 8.31
C MET A 342 -27.84 3.54 8.97
N TYR A 343 -26.59 3.92 9.27
CA TYR A 343 -26.27 5.11 10.05
C TYR A 343 -25.81 6.30 9.22
N GLY A 344 -25.45 6.04 7.97
CA GLY A 344 -24.95 7.04 7.02
C GLY A 344 -23.43 7.21 7.05
N MET A 345 -22.89 7.53 5.88
CA MET A 345 -21.46 7.81 5.68
C MET A 345 -20.97 8.96 6.59
N ASP A 346 -21.81 9.94 6.85
CA ASP A 346 -21.48 11.14 7.65
C ASP A 346 -21.12 10.80 9.09
N LYS A 347 -21.81 9.84 9.71
CA LYS A 347 -21.48 9.39 11.08
C LYS A 347 -20.17 8.62 11.12
N VAL A 348 -19.88 7.84 10.06
CA VAL A 348 -18.66 7.04 9.97
C VAL A 348 -17.43 7.92 9.73
N LEU A 349 -17.56 8.96 8.90
CA LEU A 349 -16.48 9.90 8.61
C LEU A 349 -16.27 10.97 9.70
N ARG A 350 -17.17 11.11 10.65
CA ARG A 350 -17.10 12.17 11.68
C ARG A 350 -15.75 12.27 12.40
N PRO A 351 -15.13 11.18 12.91
CA PRO A 351 -13.85 11.27 13.62
C PRO A 351 -12.73 11.76 12.69
N PHE A 352 -12.71 11.29 11.44
CA PHE A 352 -11.76 11.77 10.44
C PHE A 352 -11.96 13.26 10.12
N MET A 353 -13.22 13.70 9.96
CA MET A 353 -13.51 15.12 9.69
C MET A 353 -13.09 16.03 10.86
N SER A 354 -13.18 15.53 12.09
CA SER A 354 -12.67 16.23 13.27
C SER A 354 -11.14 16.40 13.22
N ASP A 355 -10.41 15.32 12.89
CA ASP A 355 -8.95 15.35 12.73
C ASP A 355 -8.55 16.26 11.54
N LEU A 356 -9.29 16.20 10.43
CA LEU A 356 -9.05 17.04 9.25
C LEU A 356 -9.24 18.53 9.57
N ALA A 357 -10.29 18.87 10.32
CA ALA A 357 -10.54 20.25 10.72
C ALA A 357 -9.40 20.83 11.58
N MET A 358 -8.76 20.03 12.43
CA MET A 358 -7.56 20.44 13.16
C MET A 358 -6.38 20.71 12.21
N LEU A 359 -6.19 19.85 11.20
CA LEU A 359 -5.13 20.00 10.21
C LEU A 359 -5.34 21.25 9.31
N GLU A 360 -6.60 21.60 9.03
CA GLU A 360 -7.01 22.75 8.21
C GLU A 360 -7.15 24.05 9.02
N SER A 361 -6.95 23.98 10.34
CA SER A 361 -7.07 25.16 11.20
C SER A 361 -6.04 26.23 10.86
N GLU A 362 -6.25 27.46 11.34
CA GLU A 362 -5.35 28.58 11.05
C GLU A 362 -3.92 28.31 11.51
N HIS A 363 -3.74 27.63 12.62
CA HIS A 363 -2.43 27.30 13.18
C HIS A 363 -1.95 25.89 12.82
N GLY A 364 -2.80 25.09 12.15
CA GLY A 364 -2.53 23.68 11.91
C GLY A 364 -2.52 22.85 13.19
N VAL A 365 -2.15 21.58 13.06
CA VAL A 365 -1.98 20.67 14.20
C VAL A 365 -0.53 20.73 14.70
N GLN A 366 -0.35 20.83 16.02
CA GLN A 366 0.97 20.86 16.64
C GLN A 366 1.47 19.43 16.82
N LEU A 367 2.48 19.03 16.05
CA LEU A 367 3.05 17.68 16.10
C LEU A 367 4.47 17.71 16.68
N ASN A 368 4.79 16.73 17.51
CA ASN A 368 6.15 16.52 18.00
C ASN A 368 6.95 15.72 16.97
N ILE A 369 7.82 16.40 16.23
CA ILE A 369 8.67 15.82 15.18
C ILE A 369 10.12 16.05 15.59
N ALA A 370 10.89 14.98 15.72
CA ALA A 370 12.29 15.02 16.16
C ALA A 370 12.50 15.82 17.46
N ASN A 371 11.58 15.67 18.44
CA ASN A 371 11.54 16.39 19.71
C ASN A 371 11.31 17.93 19.59
N GLN A 372 10.78 18.38 18.47
CA GLN A 372 10.37 19.77 18.26
C GLN A 372 8.86 19.83 17.98
N ILE A 373 8.18 20.81 18.54
CA ILE A 373 6.76 21.05 18.22
C ILE A 373 6.68 21.86 16.93
N ILE A 374 6.17 21.23 15.89
CA ILE A 374 6.06 21.83 14.55
C ILE A 374 4.59 21.93 14.17
N PRO A 375 4.10 23.12 13.76
CA PRO A 375 2.76 23.28 13.22
C PRO A 375 2.67 22.67 11.81
N ILE A 376 1.82 21.67 11.64
CA ILE A 376 1.59 21.01 10.36
C ILE A 376 0.19 21.38 9.87
N LYS A 377 0.13 21.92 8.65
CA LYS A 377 -1.11 22.17 7.91
C LYS A 377 -1.26 21.17 6.80
N GLY A 378 -2.49 20.92 6.38
CA GLY A 378 -2.77 20.05 5.26
C GLY A 378 -4.26 20.01 4.97
N THR A 379 -4.62 19.32 3.92
CA THR A 379 -6.01 19.10 3.54
C THR A 379 -6.15 17.85 2.67
N LEU A 380 -7.39 17.44 2.50
CA LEU A 380 -7.78 16.39 1.56
C LEU A 380 -7.61 16.90 0.12
N SER A 381 -6.84 16.18 -0.69
CA SER A 381 -6.59 16.52 -2.09
C SER A 381 -7.64 15.87 -3.01
N VAL A 382 -7.77 14.57 -2.92
CA VAL A 382 -8.76 13.79 -3.69
C VAL A 382 -9.26 12.62 -2.85
N VAL A 383 -10.47 12.14 -3.20
CA VAL A 383 -11.00 10.88 -2.69
C VAL A 383 -11.19 9.93 -3.86
N ILE A 384 -10.58 8.77 -3.77
CA ILE A 384 -10.57 7.75 -4.81
C ILE A 384 -11.43 6.57 -4.33
N ALA A 385 -12.39 6.19 -5.13
CA ALA A 385 -13.25 5.02 -4.92
C ALA A 385 -13.77 4.54 -6.27
N ASP A 386 -14.38 3.36 -6.33
CA ASP A 386 -15.16 2.97 -7.48
C ASP A 386 -16.34 3.94 -7.70
N ASN A 387 -17.02 3.83 -8.81
CA ASN A 387 -18.10 4.76 -9.15
C ASN A 387 -19.24 4.76 -8.12
N LEU A 388 -19.55 3.58 -7.55
CA LEU A 388 -20.60 3.44 -6.56
C LEU A 388 -20.19 4.08 -5.22
N GLY A 389 -18.96 3.79 -4.79
CA GLY A 389 -18.36 4.37 -3.58
C GLY A 389 -18.20 5.89 -3.69
N SER A 390 -17.71 6.38 -4.84
CA SER A 390 -17.59 7.82 -5.12
C SER A 390 -18.94 8.53 -5.03
N ASN A 391 -19.98 7.95 -5.63
CA ASN A 391 -21.33 8.51 -5.55
C ASN A 391 -21.88 8.47 -4.12
N SER A 392 -21.65 7.37 -3.39
CA SER A 392 -22.09 7.22 -2.00
C SER A 392 -21.44 8.25 -1.07
N ILE A 393 -20.12 8.42 -1.16
CA ILE A 393 -19.35 9.39 -0.38
C ILE A 393 -19.73 10.82 -0.77
N GLY A 394 -19.89 11.07 -2.08
CA GLY A 394 -20.25 12.40 -2.60
C GLY A 394 -21.67 12.82 -2.35
N GLY A 395 -22.52 11.93 -1.81
CA GLY A 395 -23.96 12.21 -1.63
C GLY A 395 -24.75 12.24 -2.93
N PHE A 396 -24.20 11.66 -4.01
CA PHE A 396 -24.88 11.50 -5.30
C PHE A 396 -25.77 10.25 -5.34
N MET A 397 -26.56 10.13 -6.40
CA MET A 397 -27.34 8.91 -6.64
C MET A 397 -26.40 7.74 -6.99
N GLU A 398 -26.56 6.63 -6.28
CA GLU A 398 -25.74 5.42 -6.47
C GLU A 398 -26.23 4.54 -7.62
N SER A 399 -27.47 4.75 -8.10
CA SER A 399 -28.04 3.96 -9.19
C SER A 399 -27.68 4.54 -10.55
N PHE A 400 -27.08 3.73 -11.42
CA PHE A 400 -26.83 4.07 -12.82
C PHE A 400 -28.11 4.22 -13.66
N SER A 401 -29.25 3.72 -13.15
CA SER A 401 -30.58 3.93 -13.75
C SER A 401 -31.29 5.18 -13.21
N ALA A 402 -30.66 5.98 -12.37
CA ALA A 402 -31.21 7.27 -11.96
C ALA A 402 -31.36 8.19 -13.15
N ASN A 403 -32.31 9.14 -13.07
CA ASN A 403 -32.52 10.12 -14.15
C ASN A 403 -31.21 10.92 -14.43
N ARG A 404 -30.46 11.29 -13.39
CA ARG A 404 -29.16 11.97 -13.51
C ARG A 404 -28.09 11.16 -12.77
N PRO A 405 -27.47 10.16 -13.44
CA PRO A 405 -26.53 9.24 -12.78
C PRO A 405 -25.12 9.84 -12.63
N CYS A 406 -24.80 10.90 -13.38
CA CYS A 406 -23.44 11.43 -13.45
C CYS A 406 -23.13 12.36 -12.27
N ARG A 407 -21.95 12.16 -11.64
CA ARG A 407 -21.42 13.09 -10.61
C ARG A 407 -20.72 14.31 -11.20
N PHE A 408 -20.38 14.29 -12.50
CA PHE A 408 -19.65 15.37 -13.17
C PHE A 408 -20.55 16.37 -13.86
N CYS A 409 -21.67 15.93 -14.44
CA CYS A 409 -22.58 16.79 -15.18
C CYS A 409 -24.05 16.60 -14.79
N LEU A 410 -24.91 17.46 -15.30
CA LEU A 410 -26.35 17.42 -15.08
C LEU A 410 -27.10 16.64 -16.20
N GLY A 411 -26.39 15.88 -17.02
CA GLY A 411 -26.99 15.07 -18.09
C GLY A 411 -27.93 14.00 -17.54
N THR A 412 -29.03 13.79 -18.28
CA THR A 412 -29.95 12.70 -18.00
C THR A 412 -29.52 11.41 -18.70
N SER A 413 -30.02 10.28 -18.21
CA SER A 413 -29.76 8.97 -18.83
C SER A 413 -30.21 8.91 -20.31
N VAL A 414 -31.25 9.66 -20.71
CA VAL A 414 -31.69 9.77 -22.09
C VAL A 414 -30.72 10.61 -22.92
N GLU A 415 -30.29 11.76 -22.40
CA GLU A 415 -29.35 12.63 -23.12
C GLU A 415 -28.02 11.95 -23.40
N PHE A 416 -27.55 11.04 -22.52
CA PHE A 416 -26.33 10.25 -22.75
C PHE A 416 -26.46 9.27 -23.93
N GLN A 417 -27.66 8.93 -24.38
CA GLN A 417 -27.84 8.09 -25.57
C GLN A 417 -27.81 8.91 -26.87
N GLU A 418 -27.98 10.23 -26.79
CA GLU A 418 -28.14 11.13 -27.93
C GLU A 418 -26.96 12.11 -28.11
N ARG A 419 -26.25 12.42 -27.03
CA ARG A 419 -25.19 13.44 -27.01
C ARG A 419 -23.84 12.81 -26.61
N PHE A 420 -22.83 13.03 -27.44
CA PHE A 420 -21.53 12.36 -27.33
C PHE A 420 -20.34 13.33 -27.12
N SER A 421 -20.64 14.62 -26.86
CA SER A 421 -19.63 15.63 -26.55
C SER A 421 -19.89 16.26 -25.18
N GLU A 422 -18.85 16.44 -24.38
CA GLU A 422 -18.92 17.04 -23.05
C GLU A 422 -19.51 18.46 -23.09
N GLU A 423 -19.19 19.22 -24.14
CA GLU A 423 -19.69 20.59 -24.36
C GLU A 423 -21.20 20.71 -24.42
N LEU A 424 -21.89 19.60 -24.68
CA LEU A 424 -23.36 19.55 -24.76
C LEU A 424 -24.01 19.39 -23.40
N PHE A 425 -23.24 19.25 -22.33
CA PHE A 425 -23.74 19.05 -20.98
C PHE A 425 -23.36 20.19 -20.05
N THR A 426 -24.28 20.56 -19.17
CA THR A 426 -23.95 21.47 -18.06
C THR A 426 -23.18 20.72 -17.00
N MET A 427 -21.96 21.15 -16.70
CA MET A 427 -21.14 20.57 -15.66
C MET A 427 -21.71 20.90 -14.27
N ARG A 428 -21.49 20.00 -13.31
CA ARG A 428 -21.81 20.30 -11.91
C ARG A 428 -20.85 21.36 -11.39
N SER A 429 -21.39 22.31 -10.62
CA SER A 429 -20.63 23.29 -9.85
C SER A 429 -20.97 23.16 -8.37
N ARG A 430 -20.14 23.75 -7.51
CA ARG A 430 -20.40 23.78 -6.06
C ARG A 430 -21.73 24.46 -5.76
N GLU A 431 -22.06 25.53 -6.49
CA GLU A 431 -23.30 26.31 -6.33
C GLU A 431 -24.53 25.50 -6.74
N ASN A 432 -24.49 24.81 -7.90
CA ASN A 432 -25.64 24.02 -8.31
C ASN A 432 -25.83 22.79 -7.43
N TYR A 433 -24.74 22.17 -6.96
CA TYR A 433 -24.78 21.09 -5.98
C TYR A 433 -25.41 21.53 -4.65
N ALA A 434 -24.95 22.65 -4.07
CA ALA A 434 -25.50 23.17 -2.82
C ALA A 434 -27.01 23.46 -2.95
N ARG A 435 -27.44 24.13 -4.02
CA ARG A 435 -28.85 24.38 -4.28
C ARG A 435 -29.65 23.10 -4.41
N GLN A 436 -29.13 22.07 -5.07
CA GLN A 436 -29.79 20.78 -5.22
C GLN A 436 -29.90 20.03 -3.89
N VAL A 437 -28.87 20.10 -3.04
CA VAL A 437 -28.90 19.57 -1.67
C VAL A 437 -30.03 20.22 -0.86
N ASP A 438 -30.17 21.54 -0.95
CA ASP A 438 -31.21 22.28 -0.21
C ASP A 438 -32.63 21.84 -0.69
N LEU A 439 -32.82 21.71 -2.00
CA LEU A 439 -34.07 21.23 -2.56
C LEU A 439 -34.41 19.80 -2.12
N VAL A 440 -33.45 18.89 -2.19
CA VAL A 440 -33.61 17.49 -1.76
C VAL A 440 -33.84 17.37 -0.26
N SER A 441 -33.25 18.27 0.54
CA SER A 441 -33.48 18.30 1.99
C SER A 441 -34.92 18.66 2.32
N THR A 442 -35.58 19.45 1.47
CA THR A 442 -36.99 19.83 1.62
C THR A 442 -37.90 18.77 1.02
N ASP A 443 -37.54 18.18 -0.12
CA ASP A 443 -38.30 17.14 -0.83
C ASP A 443 -37.33 15.98 -1.22
N PRO A 444 -37.22 14.95 -0.37
CA PRO A 444 -36.34 13.81 -0.63
C PRO A 444 -36.68 12.99 -1.87
N GLU A 445 -37.94 13.03 -2.36
CA GLU A 445 -38.34 12.31 -3.56
C GLU A 445 -37.73 12.92 -4.82
N SER A 446 -37.39 14.18 -4.78
CA SER A 446 -36.71 14.90 -5.87
C SER A 446 -35.23 14.48 -6.07
N ALA A 447 -34.65 13.62 -5.21
CA ALA A 447 -33.25 13.18 -5.31
C ALA A 447 -32.90 12.61 -6.70
N SER A 448 -33.79 11.80 -7.28
CA SER A 448 -33.59 11.24 -8.63
C SER A 448 -33.61 12.32 -9.72
N VAL A 449 -34.39 13.38 -9.55
CA VAL A 449 -34.47 14.51 -10.50
C VAL A 449 -33.15 15.27 -10.55
N TYR A 450 -32.52 15.48 -9.41
CA TYR A 450 -31.26 16.26 -9.33
C TYR A 450 -30.00 15.40 -9.37
N GLY A 451 -30.11 14.09 -9.15
CA GLY A 451 -28.96 13.18 -9.05
C GLY A 451 -28.14 13.34 -7.76
N VAL A 452 -28.68 14.02 -6.76
CA VAL A 452 -28.09 14.28 -5.45
C VAL A 452 -29.04 13.77 -4.38
N LYS A 453 -28.52 13.07 -3.35
CA LYS A 453 -29.33 12.52 -2.24
C LYS A 453 -29.25 13.38 -0.99
N LYS A 454 -28.08 13.90 -0.71
CA LYS A 454 -27.77 14.69 0.50
C LYS A 454 -26.43 15.38 0.37
N ASN A 455 -26.13 16.29 1.27
CA ASN A 455 -24.78 16.85 1.37
C ASN A 455 -23.78 15.80 1.81
N SER A 456 -22.57 15.85 1.29
CA SER A 456 -21.46 15.03 1.76
C SER A 456 -20.84 15.60 3.03
N ALA A 457 -20.47 14.73 3.99
CA ALA A 457 -19.69 15.14 5.16
C ALA A 457 -18.35 15.78 4.79
N LEU A 458 -17.77 15.39 3.66
CA LEU A 458 -16.48 15.90 3.19
C LEU A 458 -16.53 17.38 2.79
N ASN A 459 -17.70 17.90 2.44
CA ASN A 459 -17.88 19.32 2.14
C ASN A 459 -17.74 20.25 3.37
N ALA A 460 -17.62 19.69 4.58
CA ALA A 460 -17.23 20.44 5.76
C ALA A 460 -15.73 20.80 5.78
N SER A 461 -14.92 20.25 4.89
CA SER A 461 -13.53 20.66 4.67
C SER A 461 -13.45 22.09 4.15
N LYS A 462 -12.44 22.83 4.63
CA LYS A 462 -12.20 24.21 4.21
C LYS A 462 -11.72 24.31 2.75
N TYR A 463 -11.03 23.29 2.27
CA TYR A 463 -10.31 23.35 0.99
C TYR A 463 -10.76 22.28 -0.02
N PHE A 464 -11.53 21.28 0.41
CA PHE A 464 -12.01 20.18 -0.43
C PHE A 464 -13.53 20.29 -0.68
N HIS A 465 -13.96 19.91 -1.89
CA HIS A 465 -15.37 19.76 -2.20
C HIS A 465 -15.59 18.54 -3.12
N VAL A 466 -16.65 17.78 -2.90
CA VAL A 466 -16.91 16.53 -3.63
C VAL A 466 -17.16 16.70 -5.14
N VAL A 467 -17.57 17.87 -5.58
CA VAL A 467 -17.77 18.16 -7.02
C VAL A 467 -16.43 18.12 -7.77
N ASP A 468 -15.35 18.62 -7.13
CA ASP A 468 -14.04 18.75 -7.76
C ASP A 468 -13.08 17.62 -7.33
N GLY A 469 -13.35 17.01 -6.18
CA GLY A 469 -12.40 16.11 -5.50
C GLY A 469 -12.64 14.61 -5.68
N LEU A 470 -13.64 14.21 -6.50
CA LEU A 470 -13.95 12.81 -6.80
C LEU A 470 -13.62 12.50 -8.26
N PRO A 471 -12.41 12.04 -8.60
CA PRO A 471 -11.99 11.79 -9.98
C PRO A 471 -12.75 10.62 -10.61
N SER A 472 -12.59 10.48 -11.95
CA SER A 472 -13.07 9.32 -12.71
C SER A 472 -12.31 8.07 -12.30
N ASP A 473 -12.98 6.94 -12.33
CA ASP A 473 -12.39 5.63 -12.09
C ASP A 473 -11.90 5.01 -13.41
N ILE A 474 -10.66 5.25 -13.75
CA ILE A 474 -10.06 4.76 -15.00
C ILE A 474 -10.13 3.23 -15.13
N MET A 475 -10.04 2.52 -14.00
CA MET A 475 -10.09 1.05 -14.01
C MET A 475 -11.47 0.56 -14.45
N HIS A 476 -12.53 0.96 -13.76
CA HIS A 476 -13.87 0.49 -14.07
C HIS A 476 -14.48 1.19 -15.30
N ASP A 477 -14.18 2.49 -15.53
CA ASP A 477 -14.78 3.23 -16.65
C ASP A 477 -14.13 2.85 -17.98
N ILE A 478 -12.81 2.70 -18.01
CA ILE A 478 -12.06 2.49 -19.25
C ILE A 478 -11.59 1.04 -19.37
N LEU A 479 -10.77 0.54 -18.42
CA LEU A 479 -10.09 -0.73 -18.60
C LEU A 479 -11.03 -1.93 -18.51
N GLU A 480 -12.00 -1.92 -17.62
CA GLU A 480 -13.04 -2.95 -17.48
C GLU A 480 -14.34 -2.60 -18.21
N GLY A 481 -14.58 -1.32 -18.47
CA GLY A 481 -15.79 -0.79 -19.12
C GLY A 481 -15.67 -0.69 -20.64
N VAL A 482 -15.28 0.49 -21.11
CA VAL A 482 -15.32 0.83 -22.55
C VAL A 482 -14.32 0.04 -23.37
N LEU A 483 -13.10 -0.17 -22.87
CA LEU A 483 -12.01 -0.75 -23.65
C LEU A 483 -12.26 -2.20 -24.10
N PRO A 484 -12.70 -3.13 -23.24
CA PRO A 484 -13.02 -4.50 -23.67
C PRO A 484 -14.13 -4.54 -24.71
N PHE A 485 -15.16 -3.69 -24.56
CA PHE A 485 -16.24 -3.58 -25.53
C PHE A 485 -15.74 -3.07 -26.87
N GLN A 486 -14.94 -2.00 -26.87
CA GLN A 486 -14.35 -1.39 -28.05
C GLN A 486 -13.45 -2.39 -28.80
N ILE A 487 -12.54 -3.04 -28.09
CA ILE A 487 -11.63 -4.04 -28.66
C ILE A 487 -12.42 -5.19 -29.29
N LYS A 488 -13.45 -5.71 -28.57
CA LYS A 488 -14.30 -6.77 -29.10
C LYS A 488 -15.03 -6.34 -30.38
N ALA A 489 -15.58 -5.12 -30.42
CA ALA A 489 -16.25 -4.59 -31.59
C ALA A 489 -15.29 -4.44 -32.78
N MET A 490 -14.09 -3.89 -32.56
CA MET A 490 -13.05 -3.72 -33.55
C MET A 490 -12.57 -5.09 -34.11
N LEU A 491 -12.25 -6.04 -33.24
CA LEU A 491 -11.80 -7.37 -33.66
C LEU A 491 -12.89 -8.11 -34.45
N ARG A 492 -14.15 -8.00 -34.02
CA ARG A 492 -15.26 -8.57 -34.75
C ARG A 492 -15.36 -7.98 -36.18
N LYS A 493 -15.24 -6.66 -36.30
CA LYS A 493 -15.23 -5.99 -37.60
C LYS A 493 -14.06 -6.49 -38.46
N PHE A 494 -12.83 -6.48 -37.97
CA PHE A 494 -11.63 -6.82 -38.72
C PHE A 494 -11.57 -8.30 -39.11
N ILE A 495 -12.05 -9.21 -38.26
CA ILE A 495 -12.01 -10.66 -38.51
C ILE A 495 -13.21 -11.14 -39.32
N MET A 496 -14.42 -10.70 -38.94
CA MET A 496 -15.66 -11.27 -39.50
C MET A 496 -16.20 -10.50 -40.69
N VAL A 497 -16.02 -9.17 -40.69
CA VAL A 497 -16.59 -8.29 -41.74
C VAL A 497 -15.52 -7.98 -42.80
N ASP A 498 -14.45 -7.30 -42.39
CA ASP A 498 -13.40 -6.80 -43.31
C ASP A 498 -12.41 -7.92 -43.70
N LYS A 499 -12.33 -9.00 -42.93
CA LYS A 499 -11.47 -10.17 -43.15
C LYS A 499 -9.99 -9.82 -43.35
N PHE A 500 -9.49 -8.82 -42.65
CA PHE A 500 -8.08 -8.38 -42.71
C PHE A 500 -7.13 -9.47 -42.20
N PHE A 501 -7.56 -10.23 -41.20
CA PHE A 501 -6.80 -11.36 -40.63
C PHE A 501 -7.77 -12.33 -39.94
N THR A 502 -7.31 -13.54 -39.68
CA THR A 502 -8.07 -14.56 -38.93
C THR A 502 -7.78 -14.46 -37.42
N LEU A 503 -8.68 -15.04 -36.62
CA LEU A 503 -8.44 -15.15 -35.17
C LEU A 503 -7.15 -15.90 -34.85
N ASP A 504 -6.81 -16.95 -35.64
CA ASP A 504 -5.57 -17.70 -35.47
C ASP A 504 -4.33 -16.85 -35.79
N GLN A 505 -4.39 -16.00 -36.83
CA GLN A 505 -3.29 -15.07 -37.15
C GLN A 505 -3.15 -14.03 -36.03
N PHE A 506 -4.25 -13.50 -35.52
CA PHE A 506 -4.25 -12.59 -34.38
C PHE A 506 -3.62 -13.24 -33.15
N ASN A 507 -4.07 -14.44 -32.74
CA ASN A 507 -3.56 -15.14 -31.58
C ASN A 507 -2.06 -15.49 -31.71
N ARG A 508 -1.59 -15.82 -32.92
CA ARG A 508 -0.14 -16.07 -33.16
C ARG A 508 0.70 -14.81 -33.04
N ALA A 509 0.18 -13.66 -33.50
CA ALA A 509 0.87 -12.38 -33.40
C ALA A 509 0.98 -11.88 -31.93
N PHE A 510 -0.06 -12.16 -31.13
CA PHE A 510 -0.08 -11.87 -29.70
C PHE A 510 0.35 -13.09 -28.88
N SER A 511 1.56 -13.61 -29.01
CA SER A 511 2.12 -14.74 -28.23
C SER A 511 2.12 -14.50 -26.71
N ILE A 512 1.09 -13.87 -26.18
CA ILE A 512 0.86 -13.68 -24.75
C ILE A 512 0.08 -14.90 -24.26
N PRO A 513 0.59 -15.64 -23.27
CA PRO A 513 -0.19 -16.69 -22.63
C PRO A 513 -1.49 -16.09 -22.09
N ILE A 514 -2.63 -16.64 -22.48
CA ILE A 514 -4.00 -16.22 -22.09
C ILE A 514 -4.24 -16.21 -20.56
N TRP A 515 -3.23 -16.46 -19.75
CA TRP A 515 -3.27 -16.50 -18.28
C TRP A 515 -3.10 -15.12 -17.60
N CYS A 516 -3.02 -14.03 -18.38
CA CYS A 516 -2.86 -12.67 -17.87
C CYS A 516 -4.00 -11.71 -18.28
N LEU A 517 -5.17 -12.24 -18.65
CA LEU A 517 -6.38 -11.45 -18.85
C LEU A 517 -7.45 -11.87 -17.86
#